data_c2831c62e2c2a13ec5f97ca910e78db2
#
_entry.id   c2831c62e2c2a13ec5f97ca910e78db2
#
_cell.length_a   1.000
_cell.length_b   1.000
_cell.length_c   1.000
_cell.angle_alpha   90.00
_cell.angle_beta   90.00
_cell.angle_gamma   90.00
#
_symmetry.space_group_name_H-M   'P 1'
#
loop_
_entity.id
_entity.type
_entity.pdbx_description
1 polymer ?
#
loop_
_entity_poly.entity_id
_entity_poly.type
_entity_poly.pdbx_seq_one_letter_code
_entity_poly.pdbx_strand_id
1 'polypeptide(L)'
;MKKHLLRLAFINGLLFLSICIFAQEYSDFYFTRVNGENGLSESNVKAILQDSYGFMWFGTKNGLNRYDGTSILQFDCDDLEEGTGNHNIGALFEDKERNLWVGTDRGVYIYNPAVDVFKRFKIASSEGITLDNWVAEILSDSLDNIWVLIPDQGLFRYKDGKVHHYSLIDKDNLKNNNPECICINEQGEVWVGTSGIGLFKYNYRDDNFEQYLTDRMGRSLIDKTIISICFQKENAILGIHEGDLLKYNTRTDELSEVSFLGEKKTFLRDVMCFGDEIWVGSLHGIFIINEKENNV
;
A
#
# COMPACT_ATOMS: atom_id res chain seq x y z
N MET A 1 56.61 -32.91 19.52
CA MET A 1 55.26 -32.84 20.13
C MET A 1 54.73 -31.42 20.40
N LYS A 2 55.44 -30.55 21.09
CA LYS A 2 54.94 -29.16 21.42
C LYS A 2 54.59 -28.29 20.18
N LYS A 3 55.38 -28.39 19.09
CA LYS A 3 55.14 -27.58 17.86
C LYS A 3 53.87 -28.00 17.06
N HIS A 4 53.48 -29.27 17.16
CA HIS A 4 52.24 -29.75 16.48
C HIS A 4 50.98 -29.37 17.28
N LEU A 5 51.05 -29.38 18.60
CA LEU A 5 49.92 -28.92 19.44
C LEU A 5 49.65 -27.41 19.28
N LEU A 6 50.69 -26.58 19.15
CA LEU A 6 50.48 -25.13 18.91
C LEU A 6 49.87 -24.86 17.51
N ARG A 7 50.24 -25.62 16.50
CA ARG A 7 49.63 -25.48 15.16
C ARG A 7 48.16 -25.91 15.14
N LEU A 8 47.80 -27.01 15.83
CA LEU A 8 46.40 -27.41 15.95
C LEU A 8 45.56 -26.40 16.73
N ALA A 9 46.10 -25.83 17.82
CA ALA A 9 45.40 -24.77 18.59
C ALA A 9 45.19 -23.49 17.76
N PHE A 10 46.18 -23.13 16.93
CA PHE A 10 46.07 -21.94 16.06
C PHE A 10 45.07 -22.16 14.92
N ILE A 11 44.97 -23.34 14.32
CA ILE A 11 44.02 -23.69 13.27
C ILE A 11 42.59 -23.75 13.86
N ASN A 12 42.41 -24.34 15.05
CA ASN A 12 41.11 -24.34 15.72
C ASN A 12 40.69 -22.94 16.18
N GLY A 13 41.61 -22.08 16.62
CA GLY A 13 41.33 -20.68 16.94
C GLY A 13 40.91 -19.86 15.71
N LEU A 14 41.53 -20.07 14.55
CA LEU A 14 41.15 -19.44 13.29
C LEU A 14 39.79 -19.95 12.76
N LEU A 15 39.47 -21.23 12.93
CA LEU A 15 38.16 -21.79 12.59
C LEU A 15 37.05 -21.24 13.50
N PHE A 16 37.33 -21.05 14.81
CA PHE A 16 36.41 -20.44 15.74
C PHE A 16 36.17 -18.94 15.46
N LEU A 17 37.23 -18.21 15.05
CA LEU A 17 37.07 -16.81 14.62
C LEU A 17 36.27 -16.67 13.30
N SER A 18 36.40 -17.62 12.38
CA SER A 18 35.64 -17.58 11.13
C SER A 18 34.17 -17.92 11.30
N ILE A 19 33.80 -18.68 12.35
CA ILE A 19 32.41 -18.99 12.69
C ILE A 19 31.73 -17.78 13.38
N CYS A 20 32.49 -16.95 14.11
CA CYS A 20 31.94 -15.74 14.76
C CYS A 20 31.71 -14.57 13.79
N ILE A 21 32.18 -14.60 12.54
CA ILE A 21 32.03 -13.51 11.55
C ILE A 21 30.70 -13.60 10.81
N PHE A 22 29.96 -14.70 10.93
CA PHE A 22 28.63 -14.90 10.35
C PHE A 22 27.49 -14.84 11.38
N ALA A 23 27.66 -14.12 12.49
CA ALA A 23 26.52 -13.67 13.27
C ALA A 23 25.90 -12.50 12.51
N GLN A 24 25.02 -12.81 11.59
CA GLN A 24 24.14 -11.85 10.94
C GLN A 24 23.34 -11.19 12.07
N GLU A 25 23.46 -9.87 12.24
CA GLU A 25 22.59 -9.12 13.11
C GLU A 25 21.19 -9.21 12.48
N TYR A 26 20.39 -10.18 12.90
CA TYR A 26 18.96 -10.08 12.76
C TYR A 26 18.56 -8.89 13.62
N SER A 27 18.06 -7.83 12.98
CA SER A 27 17.40 -6.76 13.69
C SER A 27 16.20 -7.40 14.39
N ASP A 28 16.27 -7.53 15.73
CA ASP A 28 15.15 -8.02 16.52
C ASP A 28 14.02 -7.00 16.43
N PHE A 29 13.00 -7.29 15.62
CA PHE A 29 11.79 -6.47 15.61
C PHE A 29 10.96 -6.76 16.84
N TYR A 30 10.68 -5.72 17.60
CA TYR A 30 9.78 -5.80 18.76
C TYR A 30 8.38 -5.33 18.31
N PHE A 31 7.43 -6.25 18.38
CA PHE A 31 6.04 -5.95 18.04
C PHE A 31 5.24 -5.66 19.31
N THR A 32 4.54 -4.52 19.31
CA THR A 32 3.56 -4.17 20.34
C THR A 32 2.16 -4.28 19.73
N ARG A 33 1.28 -4.98 20.42
CA ARG A 33 -0.09 -5.14 19.95
C ARG A 33 -0.94 -3.95 20.39
N VAL A 34 -1.65 -3.36 19.44
CA VAL A 34 -2.68 -2.33 19.65
C VAL A 34 -4.02 -2.92 19.24
N ASN A 35 -4.99 -2.96 20.14
CA ASN A 35 -6.31 -3.58 19.92
C ASN A 35 -7.40 -2.85 20.73
N GLY A 36 -8.62 -3.42 20.79
CA GLY A 36 -9.73 -2.87 21.56
C GLY A 36 -9.47 -2.70 23.05
N GLU A 37 -8.60 -3.52 23.67
CA GLU A 37 -8.19 -3.38 25.08
C GLU A 37 -7.33 -2.12 25.30
N ASN A 38 -6.64 -1.67 24.26
CA ASN A 38 -5.87 -0.42 24.26
C ASN A 38 -6.70 0.81 23.85
N GLY A 39 -7.99 0.64 23.54
CA GLY A 39 -8.90 1.72 23.21
C GLY A 39 -9.21 1.89 21.72
N LEU A 40 -8.77 0.98 20.83
CA LEU A 40 -9.25 0.98 19.45
C LEU A 40 -10.76 0.71 19.39
N SER A 41 -11.47 1.40 18.52
CA SER A 41 -12.90 1.20 18.29
C SER A 41 -13.23 -0.21 17.76
N GLU A 42 -12.28 -0.82 17.02
CA GLU A 42 -12.37 -2.18 16.50
C GLU A 42 -10.97 -2.68 16.09
N SER A 43 -10.70 -3.99 16.25
CA SER A 43 -9.36 -4.56 16.01
C SER A 43 -9.02 -4.80 14.53
N ASN A 44 -9.99 -4.69 13.63
CA ASN A 44 -9.78 -4.79 12.19
C ASN A 44 -9.38 -3.43 11.62
N VAL A 45 -8.08 -3.15 11.60
CA VAL A 45 -7.50 -1.92 11.03
C VAL A 45 -7.32 -2.12 9.53
N LYS A 46 -7.85 -1.20 8.73
CA LYS A 46 -7.77 -1.20 7.28
C LYS A 46 -6.86 -0.12 6.71
N ALA A 47 -6.74 1.00 7.42
CA ALA A 47 -5.90 2.12 7.02
C ALA A 47 -5.06 2.60 8.20
N ILE A 48 -3.80 2.92 7.94
CA ILE A 48 -2.87 3.47 8.93
C ILE A 48 -2.18 4.68 8.29
N LEU A 49 -2.10 5.78 9.04
CA LEU A 49 -1.41 6.98 8.61
C LEU A 49 -0.70 7.61 9.81
N GLN A 50 0.54 8.05 9.63
CA GLN A 50 1.17 9.00 10.56
C GLN A 50 1.04 10.40 9.98
N ASP A 51 0.37 11.30 10.73
CA ASP A 51 0.22 12.68 10.31
C ASP A 51 1.50 13.51 10.54
N SER A 52 1.53 14.72 10.00
CA SER A 52 2.67 15.64 10.13
C SER A 52 2.94 16.14 11.54
N TYR A 53 2.02 15.90 12.48
CA TYR A 53 2.21 16.16 13.92
C TYR A 53 2.80 14.97 14.67
N GLY A 54 2.89 13.78 14.01
CA GLY A 54 3.40 12.54 14.58
C GLY A 54 2.33 11.65 15.19
N PHE A 55 1.05 12.02 15.15
CA PHE A 55 -0.03 11.14 15.57
C PHE A 55 -0.23 9.97 14.60
N MET A 56 -0.49 8.79 15.15
CA MET A 56 -0.88 7.63 14.34
C MET A 56 -2.41 7.57 14.23
N TRP A 57 -2.90 7.53 13.01
CA TRP A 57 -4.32 7.37 12.71
C TRP A 57 -4.60 5.95 12.26
N PHE A 58 -5.67 5.36 12.80
CA PHE A 58 -6.13 4.02 12.46
C PHE A 58 -7.56 4.08 11.98
N GLY A 59 -7.77 3.73 10.72
CA GLY A 59 -9.09 3.51 10.14
C GLY A 59 -9.54 2.08 10.40
N THR A 60 -10.67 1.92 11.04
CA THR A 60 -11.24 0.61 11.38
C THR A 60 -12.61 0.43 10.75
N LYS A 61 -13.17 -0.76 10.87
CA LYS A 61 -14.56 -1.02 10.49
C LYS A 61 -15.57 -0.20 11.32
N ASN A 62 -15.15 0.29 12.48
CA ASN A 62 -16.01 0.98 13.44
C ASN A 62 -15.50 2.39 13.78
N GLY A 63 -15.08 3.14 12.76
CA GLY A 63 -14.67 4.53 12.90
C GLY A 63 -13.17 4.77 12.88
N LEU A 64 -12.80 6.03 13.11
CA LEU A 64 -11.46 6.57 13.06
C LEU A 64 -10.87 6.70 14.46
N ASN A 65 -9.59 6.38 14.61
CA ASN A 65 -8.88 6.42 15.88
C ASN A 65 -7.57 7.18 15.71
N ARG A 66 -7.21 8.02 16.70
CA ARG A 66 -5.92 8.70 16.76
C ARG A 66 -5.14 8.27 18.00
N TYR A 67 -3.91 7.86 17.80
CA TYR A 67 -2.98 7.45 18.84
C TYR A 67 -1.86 8.47 19.00
N ASP A 68 -1.62 8.92 20.23
CA ASP A 68 -0.61 9.93 20.56
C ASP A 68 0.69 9.32 21.14
N GLY A 69 0.84 8.00 21.11
CA GLY A 69 1.93 7.27 21.73
C GLY A 69 1.57 6.70 23.12
N THR A 70 0.48 7.15 23.75
CA THR A 70 0.04 6.75 25.09
C THR A 70 -1.44 6.37 25.16
N SER A 71 -2.29 7.10 24.47
CA SER A 71 -3.75 6.94 24.51
C SER A 71 -4.35 6.97 23.12
N ILE A 72 -5.53 6.37 22.97
CA ILE A 72 -6.30 6.35 21.74
C ILE A 72 -7.56 7.19 21.92
N LEU A 73 -7.74 8.17 21.04
CA LEU A 73 -8.95 8.95 20.91
C LEU A 73 -9.75 8.44 19.72
N GLN A 74 -11.03 8.12 19.95
CA GLN A 74 -11.94 7.70 18.90
C GLN A 74 -12.70 8.90 18.34
N PHE A 75 -12.91 8.90 17.01
CA PHE A 75 -13.65 9.91 16.29
C PHE A 75 -14.82 9.27 15.55
N ASP A 76 -15.99 9.85 15.70
CA ASP A 76 -17.13 9.59 14.85
C ASP A 76 -17.04 10.53 13.64
N CYS A 77 -16.96 9.95 12.44
CA CYS A 77 -16.94 10.74 11.20
C CYS A 77 -18.35 11.22 10.83
N ASP A 78 -19.09 11.77 11.79
CA ASP A 78 -20.42 12.30 11.55
C ASP A 78 -20.34 13.69 10.91
N ASP A 79 -20.91 13.82 9.73
CA ASP A 79 -21.34 15.12 9.25
C ASP A 79 -22.54 15.56 10.11
N LEU A 80 -22.45 16.72 10.73
CA LEU A 80 -23.50 17.30 11.56
C LEU A 80 -24.85 17.44 10.82
N GLU A 81 -24.86 17.33 9.49
CA GLU A 81 -26.05 17.45 8.65
C GLU A 81 -26.77 16.10 8.41
N GLU A 82 -26.09 14.95 8.48
CA GLU A 82 -26.67 13.64 8.09
C GLU A 82 -26.81 12.62 9.22
N GLY A 83 -26.17 12.82 10.39
CA GLY A 83 -26.40 12.05 11.64
C GLY A 83 -26.28 10.51 11.51
N THR A 84 -25.42 10.02 10.64
CA THR A 84 -25.33 8.59 10.31
C THR A 84 -24.05 7.97 10.83
N GLY A 85 -23.86 7.91 12.12
CA GLY A 85 -22.67 7.44 12.81
C GLY A 85 -21.97 6.20 12.27
N ASN A 86 -20.71 6.08 12.64
CA ASN A 86 -19.76 4.99 12.40
C ASN A 86 -19.62 4.53 10.95
N HIS A 87 -18.55 4.97 10.36
CA HIS A 87 -18.16 4.60 9.01
C HIS A 87 -17.04 3.58 9.03
N ASN A 88 -17.14 2.60 8.17
CA ASN A 88 -16.05 1.69 7.87
C ASN A 88 -14.99 2.46 7.07
N ILE A 89 -13.83 2.70 7.70
CA ILE A 89 -12.75 3.51 7.13
C ILE A 89 -11.84 2.62 6.29
N GLY A 90 -11.68 2.96 5.01
CA GLY A 90 -10.84 2.22 4.07
C GLY A 90 -9.53 2.91 3.73
N ALA A 91 -9.52 4.25 3.75
CA ALA A 91 -8.36 5.02 3.34
C ALA A 91 -8.15 6.25 4.23
N LEU A 92 -6.88 6.63 4.41
CA LEU A 92 -6.45 7.82 5.14
C LEU A 92 -5.33 8.52 4.35
N PHE A 93 -5.42 9.83 4.23
CA PHE A 93 -4.42 10.64 3.57
C PHE A 93 -4.39 12.05 4.20
N GLU A 94 -3.22 12.61 4.46
CA GLU A 94 -3.03 14.00 4.89
C GLU A 94 -2.62 14.87 3.70
N ASP A 95 -3.36 15.94 3.42
CA ASP A 95 -3.00 16.89 2.38
C ASP A 95 -1.95 17.91 2.85
N LYS A 96 -1.44 18.75 1.93
CA LYS A 96 -0.43 19.77 2.25
C LYS A 96 -0.93 20.88 3.17
N GLU A 97 -2.24 21.09 3.24
CA GLU A 97 -2.93 21.98 4.17
C GLU A 97 -3.16 21.34 5.54
N ARG A 98 -2.68 20.08 5.74
CA ARG A 98 -2.84 19.26 6.94
C ARG A 98 -4.29 18.87 7.25
N ASN A 99 -5.14 18.84 6.27
CA ASN A 99 -6.45 18.22 6.42
C ASN A 99 -6.29 16.71 6.25
N LEU A 100 -7.00 15.95 7.08
CA LEU A 100 -7.05 14.50 6.95
C LEU A 100 -8.22 14.12 6.04
N TRP A 101 -7.92 13.50 4.93
CA TRP A 101 -8.88 12.89 4.04
C TRP A 101 -9.19 11.48 4.53
N VAL A 102 -10.45 11.19 4.74
CA VAL A 102 -10.95 9.94 5.31
C VAL A 102 -11.87 9.27 4.31
N GLY A 103 -11.40 8.20 3.72
CA GLY A 103 -12.18 7.36 2.80
C GLY A 103 -13.01 6.34 3.58
N THR A 104 -14.31 6.32 3.32
CA THR A 104 -15.29 5.50 4.03
C THR A 104 -16.11 4.63 3.09
N ASP A 105 -17.00 3.80 3.61
CA ASP A 105 -18.02 3.06 2.86
C ASP A 105 -19.13 3.96 2.28
N ARG A 106 -19.12 5.25 2.60
CA ARG A 106 -20.09 6.26 2.12
C ARG A 106 -19.43 7.45 1.44
N GLY A 107 -18.18 7.27 0.96
CA GLY A 107 -17.43 8.31 0.28
C GLY A 107 -16.34 8.95 1.14
N VAL A 108 -15.97 10.17 0.79
CA VAL A 108 -14.83 10.89 1.37
C VAL A 108 -15.30 11.93 2.36
N TYR A 109 -14.64 11.99 3.52
CA TYR A 109 -14.76 13.07 4.51
C TYR A 109 -13.42 13.77 4.66
N ILE A 110 -13.45 15.04 4.99
CA ILE A 110 -12.26 15.83 5.30
C ILE A 110 -12.36 16.32 6.73
N TYR A 111 -11.39 15.92 7.55
CA TYR A 111 -11.21 16.43 8.90
C TYR A 111 -10.20 17.58 8.90
N ASN A 112 -10.62 18.72 9.43
CA ASN A 112 -9.74 19.87 9.63
C ASN A 112 -9.34 19.94 11.11
N PRO A 113 -8.08 19.64 11.47
CA PRO A 113 -7.65 19.61 12.86
C PRO A 113 -7.62 21.00 13.55
N ALA A 114 -7.57 22.07 12.77
CA ALA A 114 -7.55 23.44 13.32
C ALA A 114 -8.88 23.87 13.92
N VAL A 115 -9.98 23.29 13.44
CA VAL A 115 -11.34 23.60 13.90
C VAL A 115 -12.09 22.40 14.47
N ASP A 116 -11.45 21.22 14.45
CA ASP A 116 -11.98 19.93 14.95
C ASP A 116 -13.34 19.56 14.32
N VAL A 117 -13.42 19.64 12.97
CA VAL A 117 -14.66 19.43 12.24
C VAL A 117 -14.44 18.49 11.07
N PHE A 118 -15.33 17.50 10.93
CA PHE A 118 -15.48 16.67 9.75
C PHE A 118 -16.48 17.31 8.78
N LYS A 119 -16.16 17.27 7.48
CA LYS A 119 -17.07 17.66 6.41
C LYS A 119 -17.07 16.59 5.33
N ARG A 120 -18.25 16.20 4.87
CA ARG A 120 -18.36 15.32 3.71
C ARG A 120 -17.90 16.04 2.44
N PHE A 121 -17.06 15.37 1.67
CA PHE A 121 -16.58 15.87 0.38
C PHE A 121 -17.64 15.60 -0.70
N LYS A 122 -18.48 16.61 -0.98
CA LYS A 122 -19.63 16.51 -1.91
C LYS A 122 -19.29 17.14 -3.26
N ILE A 123 -18.39 16.54 -4.03
CA ILE A 123 -18.08 16.97 -5.39
C ILE A 123 -18.35 15.81 -6.34
N ALA A 124 -19.06 16.07 -7.43
CA ALA A 124 -19.26 15.14 -8.53
C ALA A 124 -18.28 15.39 -9.66
N SER A 125 -17.98 14.35 -10.43
CA SER A 125 -17.25 14.50 -11.70
C SER A 125 -18.07 15.31 -12.70
N SER A 126 -17.45 15.73 -13.83
CA SER A 126 -18.13 16.39 -14.93
C SER A 126 -19.26 15.54 -15.53
N GLU A 127 -19.24 14.23 -15.33
CA GLU A 127 -20.24 13.27 -15.77
C GLU A 127 -21.37 13.06 -14.74
N GLY A 128 -21.30 13.76 -13.58
CA GLY A 128 -22.27 13.65 -12.50
C GLY A 128 -22.08 12.43 -11.59
N ILE A 129 -20.95 11.71 -11.71
CA ILE A 129 -20.63 10.57 -10.85
C ILE A 129 -20.11 11.10 -9.51
N THR A 130 -20.68 10.63 -8.41
CA THR A 130 -20.32 11.04 -7.04
C THR A 130 -19.41 10.03 -6.36
N LEU A 131 -18.66 10.51 -5.36
CA LEU A 131 -17.74 9.68 -4.56
C LEU A 131 -18.47 9.12 -3.33
N ASP A 132 -19.60 8.46 -3.50
CA ASP A 132 -20.49 8.03 -2.41
C ASP A 132 -20.38 6.54 -2.07
N ASN A 133 -19.42 5.83 -2.65
CA ASN A 133 -19.18 4.42 -2.43
C ASN A 133 -17.92 4.16 -1.58
N TRP A 134 -17.64 2.88 -1.35
CA TRP A 134 -16.44 2.42 -0.65
C TRP A 134 -15.16 2.99 -1.26
N VAL A 135 -14.45 3.80 -0.48
CA VAL A 135 -13.15 4.37 -0.85
C VAL A 135 -12.05 3.45 -0.35
N ALA A 136 -11.31 2.85 -1.28
CA ALA A 136 -10.25 1.91 -0.94
C ALA A 136 -8.90 2.58 -0.69
N GLU A 137 -8.62 3.69 -1.43
CA GLU A 137 -7.33 4.36 -1.32
C GLU A 137 -7.43 5.85 -1.69
N ILE A 138 -6.63 6.68 -1.01
CA ILE A 138 -6.48 8.12 -1.29
C ILE A 138 -5.00 8.45 -1.21
N LEU A 139 -4.49 9.17 -2.22
CA LEU A 139 -3.12 9.65 -2.24
C LEU A 139 -2.98 10.91 -3.10
N SER A 140 -1.83 11.61 -3.04
CA SER A 140 -1.56 12.76 -3.90
C SER A 140 -0.29 12.55 -4.72
N ASP A 141 -0.31 13.04 -5.96
CA ASP A 141 0.88 13.08 -6.80
C ASP A 141 1.73 14.36 -6.59
N SER A 142 2.88 14.41 -7.26
CA SER A 142 3.81 15.55 -7.17
C SER A 142 3.27 16.86 -7.73
N LEU A 143 2.13 16.84 -8.41
CA LEU A 143 1.42 18.00 -8.93
C LEU A 143 0.24 18.42 -8.04
N ASP A 144 0.13 17.87 -6.82
CA ASP A 144 -0.97 18.07 -5.89
C ASP A 144 -2.35 17.63 -6.43
N ASN A 145 -2.39 16.70 -7.37
CA ASN A 145 -3.65 16.04 -7.66
C ASN A 145 -3.95 15.04 -6.55
N ILE A 146 -5.15 15.07 -6.00
CA ILE A 146 -5.62 14.05 -5.06
C ILE A 146 -6.34 12.98 -5.85
N TRP A 147 -5.84 11.76 -5.73
CA TRP A 147 -6.40 10.59 -6.37
C TRP A 147 -7.21 9.78 -5.37
N VAL A 148 -8.40 9.40 -5.76
CA VAL A 148 -9.31 8.57 -4.96
C VAL A 148 -9.67 7.33 -5.74
N LEU A 149 -9.39 6.16 -5.18
CA LEU A 149 -9.73 4.87 -5.76
C LEU A 149 -11.02 4.36 -5.14
N ILE A 150 -12.01 4.13 -5.99
CA ILE A 150 -13.29 3.50 -5.66
C ILE A 150 -13.42 2.26 -6.56
N PRO A 151 -13.21 1.03 -6.04
CA PRO A 151 -13.07 -0.17 -6.86
C PRO A 151 -14.18 -0.37 -7.89
N ASP A 152 -15.44 -0.16 -7.50
CA ASP A 152 -16.60 -0.36 -8.38
C ASP A 152 -16.87 0.79 -9.36
N GLN A 153 -16.14 1.90 -9.23
CA GLN A 153 -16.33 3.10 -10.03
C GLN A 153 -15.09 3.53 -10.83
N GLY A 154 -13.90 3.11 -10.40
CA GLY A 154 -12.64 3.50 -11.02
C GLY A 154 -11.86 4.51 -10.19
N LEU A 155 -11.18 5.43 -10.86
CA LEU A 155 -10.34 6.45 -10.25
C LEU A 155 -10.93 7.84 -10.43
N PHE A 156 -10.78 8.64 -9.39
CA PHE A 156 -11.12 10.05 -9.41
C PHE A 156 -9.89 10.87 -9.12
N ARG A 157 -9.67 11.92 -9.91
CA ARG A 157 -8.63 12.92 -9.69
C ARG A 157 -9.27 14.24 -9.32
N TYR A 158 -9.00 14.71 -8.12
CA TYR A 158 -9.41 16.03 -7.66
C TYR A 158 -8.25 17.02 -7.74
N LYS A 159 -8.51 18.19 -8.32
CA LYS A 159 -7.61 19.33 -8.33
C LYS A 159 -8.40 20.62 -8.52
N ASP A 160 -8.06 21.67 -7.76
CA ASP A 160 -8.61 23.04 -7.90
C ASP A 160 -10.15 23.09 -8.03
N GLY A 161 -10.84 22.32 -7.19
CA GLY A 161 -12.29 22.27 -7.16
C GLY A 161 -12.94 21.45 -8.29
N LYS A 162 -12.15 20.73 -9.10
CA LYS A 162 -12.65 19.90 -10.19
C LYS A 162 -12.33 18.42 -9.95
N VAL A 163 -13.27 17.57 -10.31
CA VAL A 163 -13.12 16.11 -10.27
C VAL A 163 -13.17 15.56 -11.69
N HIS A 164 -12.15 14.81 -12.06
CA HIS A 164 -12.11 14.00 -13.27
C HIS A 164 -12.28 12.53 -12.91
N HIS A 165 -13.02 11.80 -13.71
CA HIS A 165 -13.28 10.37 -13.51
C HIS A 165 -12.63 9.54 -14.61
N TYR A 166 -11.99 8.42 -14.24
CA TYR A 166 -11.33 7.46 -15.13
C TYR A 166 -11.86 6.06 -14.83
N SER A 167 -12.60 5.48 -15.75
CA SER A 167 -13.28 4.19 -15.53
C SER A 167 -12.37 2.97 -15.65
N LEU A 168 -11.19 3.07 -16.30
CA LEU A 168 -10.23 1.97 -16.53
C LEU A 168 -10.88 0.67 -17.05
N ILE A 169 -11.93 0.78 -17.83
CA ILE A 169 -12.65 -0.38 -18.39
C ILE A 169 -11.98 -0.75 -19.71
N ASP A 170 -11.59 -2.03 -19.84
CA ASP A 170 -11.29 -2.60 -21.14
C ASP A 170 -12.57 -2.60 -22.00
N LYS A 171 -12.58 -1.84 -23.08
CA LYS A 171 -13.75 -1.65 -23.96
C LYS A 171 -14.22 -2.94 -24.64
N ASP A 172 -13.34 -3.93 -24.70
CA ASP A 172 -13.58 -5.20 -25.39
C ASP A 172 -13.96 -6.33 -24.43
N ASN A 173 -13.88 -6.13 -23.10
CA ASN A 173 -14.08 -7.18 -22.13
C ASN A 173 -15.02 -6.74 -20.99
N LEU A 174 -16.24 -7.28 -21.00
CA LEU A 174 -17.30 -7.05 -20.01
C LEU A 174 -17.05 -7.71 -18.64
N LYS A 175 -15.83 -8.13 -18.32
CA LYS A 175 -15.46 -8.61 -16.99
C LYS A 175 -15.28 -7.42 -16.05
N ASN A 176 -15.66 -7.58 -14.79
CA ASN A 176 -15.39 -6.63 -13.69
C ASN A 176 -13.89 -6.43 -13.57
N ASN A 177 -13.38 -5.38 -14.19
CA ASN A 177 -11.96 -5.04 -14.27
C ASN A 177 -11.71 -3.88 -13.31
N ASN A 178 -11.96 -4.13 -12.03
CA ASN A 178 -11.86 -3.09 -11.02
C ASN A 178 -10.40 -2.70 -10.75
N PRO A 179 -10.10 -1.41 -10.58
CA PRO A 179 -8.86 -1.00 -9.97
C PRO A 179 -8.83 -1.48 -8.52
N GLU A 180 -7.74 -2.13 -8.12
CA GLU A 180 -7.57 -2.72 -6.79
C GLU A 180 -6.62 -1.88 -5.92
N CYS A 181 -5.59 -1.28 -6.51
CA CYS A 181 -4.61 -0.46 -5.81
C CYS A 181 -4.07 0.66 -6.70
N ILE A 182 -3.58 1.72 -6.08
CA ILE A 182 -2.91 2.83 -6.73
C ILE A 182 -1.59 3.13 -6.01
N CYS A 183 -0.55 3.44 -6.75
CA CYS A 183 0.76 3.76 -6.19
C CYS A 183 1.40 4.91 -6.98
N ILE A 184 2.22 5.70 -6.29
CA ILE A 184 3.04 6.74 -6.91
C ILE A 184 4.50 6.40 -6.64
N ASN A 185 5.31 6.32 -7.70
CA ASN A 185 6.72 6.08 -7.57
C ASN A 185 7.50 7.38 -7.23
N GLU A 186 8.82 7.25 -6.98
CA GLU A 186 9.69 8.38 -6.66
C GLU A 186 9.77 9.44 -7.78
N GLN A 187 9.45 9.08 -9.01
CA GLN A 187 9.40 9.97 -10.17
C GLN A 187 8.07 10.74 -10.25
N GLY A 188 7.11 10.47 -9.35
CA GLY A 188 5.78 11.06 -9.35
C GLY A 188 4.83 10.43 -10.37
N GLU A 189 5.16 9.27 -10.91
CA GLU A 189 4.29 8.54 -11.85
C GLU A 189 3.22 7.75 -11.09
N VAL A 190 1.98 7.89 -11.53
CA VAL A 190 0.82 7.19 -10.96
C VAL A 190 0.62 5.86 -11.67
N TRP A 191 0.61 4.79 -10.89
CA TRP A 191 0.41 3.41 -11.34
C TRP A 191 -0.79 2.79 -10.67
N VAL A 192 -1.53 1.96 -11.39
CA VAL A 192 -2.75 1.30 -10.92
C VAL A 192 -2.70 -0.18 -11.22
N GLY A 193 -2.89 -0.99 -10.19
CA GLY A 193 -3.10 -2.43 -10.32
C GLY A 193 -4.58 -2.75 -10.41
N THR A 194 -4.92 -3.76 -11.21
CA THR A 194 -6.31 -4.12 -11.47
C THR A 194 -6.58 -5.60 -11.25
N SER A 195 -7.86 -5.93 -11.23
CA SER A 195 -8.33 -7.31 -11.18
C SER A 195 -8.45 -7.87 -12.61
N GLY A 196 -7.36 -8.45 -13.11
CA GLY A 196 -7.39 -9.25 -14.36
C GLY A 196 -7.01 -8.55 -15.65
N ILE A 197 -6.82 -7.22 -15.65
CA ILE A 197 -6.42 -6.47 -16.86
C ILE A 197 -5.07 -5.76 -16.75
N GLY A 198 -4.21 -6.24 -15.85
CA GLY A 198 -2.82 -5.81 -15.74
C GLY A 198 -2.61 -4.51 -15.00
N LEU A 199 -1.57 -3.79 -15.41
CA LEU A 199 -1.16 -2.51 -14.85
C LEU A 199 -1.60 -1.37 -15.76
N PHE A 200 -1.87 -0.22 -15.13
CA PHE A 200 -2.06 1.05 -15.82
C PHE A 200 -1.10 2.09 -15.28
N LYS A 201 -0.63 2.96 -16.18
CA LYS A 201 0.18 4.13 -15.84
C LYS A 201 -0.51 5.38 -16.36
N TYR A 202 -0.61 6.40 -15.51
CA TYR A 202 -1.18 7.67 -15.92
C TYR A 202 -0.23 8.47 -16.80
N ASN A 203 -0.73 8.92 -17.95
CA ASN A 203 -0.04 9.79 -18.88
C ASN A 203 -0.52 11.24 -18.67
N TYR A 204 0.30 12.06 -18.02
CA TYR A 204 0.00 13.46 -17.71
C TYR A 204 -0.17 14.35 -18.97
N ARG A 205 0.44 13.95 -20.10
CA ARG A 205 0.37 14.72 -21.34
C ARG A 205 -0.98 14.57 -22.01
N ASP A 206 -1.48 13.34 -22.05
CA ASP A 206 -2.67 12.98 -22.80
C ASP A 206 -3.91 12.84 -21.92
N ASP A 207 -3.76 13.06 -20.58
CA ASP A 207 -4.79 12.99 -19.55
C ASP A 207 -5.55 11.65 -19.57
N ASN A 208 -4.83 10.55 -19.72
CA ASN A 208 -5.39 9.21 -19.78
C ASN A 208 -4.48 8.17 -19.12
N PHE A 209 -4.93 6.92 -19.07
CA PHE A 209 -4.14 5.79 -18.59
C PHE A 209 -3.68 4.92 -19.77
N GLU A 210 -2.39 4.57 -19.77
CA GLU A 210 -1.78 3.59 -20.64
C GLU A 210 -1.79 2.22 -19.95
N GLN A 211 -2.16 1.17 -20.70
CA GLN A 211 -2.32 -0.18 -20.19
C GLN A 211 -1.11 -1.05 -20.50
N TYR A 212 -0.66 -1.82 -19.52
CA TYR A 212 0.42 -2.79 -19.59
C TYR A 212 -0.11 -4.18 -19.27
N LEU A 213 -0.31 -5.00 -20.31
CA LEU A 213 -0.87 -6.37 -20.18
C LEU A 213 0.20 -7.44 -20.20
N THR A 214 1.24 -7.23 -21.00
CA THR A 214 2.33 -8.18 -21.19
C THR A 214 3.64 -7.43 -21.26
N ASP A 215 4.71 -8.08 -20.80
CA ASP A 215 6.05 -7.55 -21.01
C ASP A 215 6.55 -7.83 -22.46
N ARG A 216 7.72 -7.29 -22.78
CA ARG A 216 8.36 -7.48 -24.09
C ARG A 216 8.66 -8.94 -24.44
N MET A 217 8.67 -9.85 -23.48
CA MET A 217 8.89 -11.28 -23.67
C MET A 217 7.59 -12.07 -23.79
N GLY A 218 6.43 -11.41 -23.72
CA GLY A 218 5.11 -12.02 -23.78
C GLY A 218 4.64 -12.65 -22.46
N ARG A 219 5.31 -12.38 -21.33
CA ARG A 219 4.81 -12.79 -20.01
C ARG A 219 3.65 -11.90 -19.61
N SER A 220 2.58 -12.49 -19.09
CA SER A 220 1.28 -11.85 -18.99
C SER A 220 0.90 -11.48 -17.56
N LEU A 221 0.26 -10.32 -17.41
CA LEU A 221 -0.47 -9.87 -16.22
C LEU A 221 -2.00 -10.10 -16.36
N ILE A 222 -2.43 -10.67 -17.49
CA ILE A 222 -3.85 -10.99 -17.72
C ILE A 222 -4.31 -12.04 -16.71
N ASP A 223 -5.54 -11.90 -16.21
CA ASP A 223 -6.18 -12.76 -15.20
C ASP A 223 -5.45 -12.77 -13.83
N LYS A 224 -4.49 -11.85 -13.59
CA LYS A 224 -3.87 -11.67 -12.27
C LYS A 224 -4.53 -10.50 -11.53
N THR A 225 -4.90 -10.72 -10.27
CA THR A 225 -5.41 -9.66 -9.40
C THR A 225 -4.26 -8.99 -8.66
N ILE A 226 -3.88 -7.80 -9.11
CA ILE A 226 -2.79 -6.99 -8.52
C ILE A 226 -3.38 -6.17 -7.39
N ILE A 227 -3.15 -6.61 -6.15
CA ILE A 227 -3.76 -6.01 -4.94
C ILE A 227 -2.91 -4.94 -4.28
N SER A 228 -1.61 -4.91 -4.59
CA SER A 228 -0.68 -3.93 -4.03
C SER A 228 0.51 -3.73 -4.95
N ILE A 229 1.03 -2.50 -4.96
CA ILE A 229 2.21 -2.09 -5.74
C ILE A 229 3.11 -1.26 -4.84
N CYS A 230 4.39 -1.58 -4.80
CA CYS A 230 5.41 -0.67 -4.29
C CYS A 230 6.59 -0.59 -5.26
N PHE A 231 7.46 0.40 -5.08
CA PHE A 231 8.58 0.61 -5.98
C PHE A 231 9.92 0.50 -5.26
N GLN A 232 10.85 -0.19 -5.90
CA GLN A 232 12.29 -0.12 -5.62
C GLN A 232 12.98 0.43 -6.87
N LYS A 233 13.22 1.75 -6.90
CA LYS A 233 13.74 2.46 -8.08
C LYS A 233 12.83 2.25 -9.29
N GLU A 234 13.36 1.69 -10.40
CA GLU A 234 12.60 1.38 -11.62
C GLU A 234 11.82 0.05 -11.59
N ASN A 235 11.85 -0.67 -10.46
CA ASN A 235 11.14 -1.93 -10.32
C ASN A 235 9.83 -1.73 -9.55
N ALA A 236 8.72 -1.99 -10.21
CA ALA A 236 7.42 -2.16 -9.56
C ALA A 236 7.34 -3.58 -8.99
N ILE A 237 7.14 -3.70 -7.68
CA ILE A 237 6.88 -4.96 -6.99
C ILE A 237 5.39 -5.11 -6.87
N LEU A 238 4.85 -6.18 -7.44
CA LEU A 238 3.42 -6.43 -7.58
C LEU A 238 3.02 -7.58 -6.67
N GLY A 239 2.18 -7.31 -5.68
CA GLY A 239 1.52 -8.32 -4.88
C GLY A 239 0.31 -8.88 -5.63
N ILE A 240 0.33 -10.17 -5.93
CA ILE A 240 -0.78 -10.87 -6.58
C ILE A 240 -1.63 -11.57 -5.51
N HIS A 241 -2.94 -11.40 -5.58
CA HIS A 241 -3.87 -11.93 -4.58
C HIS A 241 -3.67 -13.41 -4.29
N GLU A 242 -3.43 -14.22 -5.33
CA GLU A 242 -3.26 -15.67 -5.27
C GLU A 242 -1.91 -16.12 -4.68
N GLY A 243 -1.04 -15.17 -4.29
CA GLY A 243 0.19 -15.43 -3.54
C GLY A 243 1.46 -15.36 -4.36
N ASP A 244 1.41 -14.90 -5.60
CA ASP A 244 2.62 -14.61 -6.38
C ASP A 244 3.13 -13.21 -6.03
N LEU A 245 4.44 -13.04 -6.03
CA LEU A 245 5.11 -11.75 -5.97
C LEU A 245 5.87 -11.55 -7.28
N LEU A 246 5.52 -10.51 -8.02
CA LEU A 246 6.12 -10.23 -9.31
C LEU A 246 6.92 -8.93 -9.25
N LYS A 247 7.97 -8.86 -10.07
CA LYS A 247 8.77 -7.67 -10.29
C LYS A 247 8.69 -7.27 -11.75
N TYR A 248 8.18 -6.08 -12.01
CA TYR A 248 8.12 -5.48 -13.33
C TYR A 248 9.11 -4.32 -13.42
N ASN A 249 10.12 -4.44 -14.27
CA ASN A 249 11.06 -3.36 -14.53
C ASN A 249 10.49 -2.41 -15.57
N THR A 250 10.13 -1.19 -15.14
CA THR A 250 9.46 -0.19 -15.99
C THR A 250 10.34 0.38 -17.11
N ARG A 251 11.67 0.23 -17.00
CA ARG A 251 12.63 0.73 -17.97
C ARG A 251 12.96 -0.29 -19.06
N THR A 252 13.10 -1.57 -18.67
CA THR A 252 13.43 -2.65 -19.63
C THR A 252 12.22 -3.36 -20.15
N ASP A 253 11.03 -3.09 -19.59
CA ASP A 253 9.77 -3.76 -19.90
C ASP A 253 9.90 -5.28 -19.71
N GLU A 254 10.35 -5.70 -18.52
CA GLU A 254 10.57 -7.10 -18.17
C GLU A 254 9.84 -7.48 -16.89
N LEU A 255 9.08 -8.56 -16.95
CA LEU A 255 8.41 -9.17 -15.82
C LEU A 255 9.21 -10.37 -15.30
N SER A 256 9.38 -10.50 -13.99
CA SER A 256 10.02 -11.63 -13.33
C SER A 256 9.29 -12.01 -12.05
N GLU A 257 9.50 -13.22 -11.56
CA GLU A 257 8.98 -13.66 -10.27
C GLU A 257 9.98 -13.37 -9.17
N VAL A 258 9.48 -12.98 -7.99
CA VAL A 258 10.26 -12.87 -6.75
C VAL A 258 9.90 -14.08 -5.88
N SER A 259 10.86 -14.99 -5.70
CA SER A 259 10.65 -16.17 -4.85
C SER A 259 10.82 -15.78 -3.38
N PHE A 260 9.81 -16.03 -2.53
CA PHE A 260 9.88 -15.72 -1.10
C PHE A 260 9.25 -16.78 -0.18
N LEU A 261 8.35 -17.55 -0.70
CA LEU A 261 7.66 -18.61 0.07
C LEU A 261 8.03 -19.94 -0.57
N GLY A 262 8.80 -20.78 0.06
CA GLY A 262 9.06 -22.12 -0.40
C GLY A 262 7.90 -22.76 -1.20
N GLU A 263 7.36 -23.90 -0.82
CA GLU A 263 6.29 -24.58 -1.58
C GLU A 263 4.85 -24.14 -1.23
N LYS A 264 4.64 -23.24 -0.24
CA LYS A 264 3.28 -22.90 0.23
C LYS A 264 2.82 -21.55 -0.32
N LYS A 265 1.90 -21.56 -1.27
CA LYS A 265 1.15 -20.35 -1.67
C LYS A 265 0.27 -19.84 -0.53
N THR A 266 0.26 -18.53 -0.33
CA THR A 266 -0.60 -17.84 0.64
C THR A 266 -1.23 -16.63 -0.03
N PHE A 267 -2.44 -16.26 0.37
CA PHE A 267 -3.06 -15.03 -0.10
C PHE A 267 -2.30 -13.83 0.44
N LEU A 268 -1.82 -12.97 -0.46
CA LEU A 268 -1.21 -11.70 -0.10
C LEU A 268 -2.28 -10.68 0.29
N ARG A 269 -1.87 -9.71 1.09
CA ARG A 269 -2.72 -8.60 1.53
C ARG A 269 -2.13 -7.27 1.15
N ASP A 270 -0.81 -7.13 1.28
CA ASP A 270 -0.11 -5.90 0.98
C ASP A 270 1.37 -6.17 0.74
N VAL A 271 2.03 -5.29 -0.02
CA VAL A 271 3.48 -5.26 -0.20
C VAL A 271 4.00 -3.84 -0.01
N MET A 272 5.10 -3.73 0.71
CA MET A 272 5.76 -2.46 0.97
C MET A 272 7.25 -2.57 0.68
N CYS A 273 7.81 -1.56 0.03
CA CYS A 273 9.23 -1.44 -0.22
C CYS A 273 9.87 -0.48 0.80
N PHE A 274 10.88 -0.94 1.53
CA PHE A 274 11.63 -0.14 2.48
C PHE A 274 13.12 -0.35 2.31
N GLY A 275 13.81 0.61 1.72
CA GLY A 275 15.22 0.46 1.32
C GLY A 275 15.41 -0.69 0.33
N ASP A 276 16.27 -1.65 0.68
CA ASP A 276 16.53 -2.86 -0.10
C ASP A 276 15.60 -4.04 0.28
N GLU A 277 14.69 -3.82 1.21
CA GLU A 277 13.76 -4.85 1.71
C GLU A 277 12.38 -4.73 1.06
N ILE A 278 11.76 -5.88 0.81
CA ILE A 278 10.36 -6.01 0.42
C ILE A 278 9.61 -6.67 1.59
N TRP A 279 8.66 -5.95 2.17
CA TRP A 279 7.81 -6.46 3.23
C TRP A 279 6.50 -6.94 2.63
N VAL A 280 6.13 -8.18 2.92
CA VAL A 280 4.95 -8.84 2.35
C VAL A 280 4.02 -9.26 3.47
N GLY A 281 2.86 -8.61 3.54
CA GLY A 281 1.77 -9.00 4.41
C GLY A 281 0.93 -10.12 3.80
N SER A 282 0.68 -11.19 4.56
CA SER A 282 -0.10 -12.34 4.09
C SER A 282 -1.03 -12.88 5.18
N LEU A 283 -1.86 -13.86 4.83
CA LEU A 283 -2.68 -14.59 5.82
C LEU A 283 -1.85 -15.37 6.86
N HIS A 284 -0.58 -15.65 6.57
CA HIS A 284 0.31 -16.43 7.44
C HIS A 284 1.30 -15.56 8.23
N GLY A 285 1.22 -14.22 8.09
CA GLY A 285 2.10 -13.28 8.76
C GLY A 285 2.82 -12.34 7.80
N ILE A 286 3.91 -11.76 8.29
CA ILE A 286 4.75 -10.82 7.57
C ILE A 286 6.03 -11.55 7.15
N PHE A 287 6.41 -11.41 5.88
CA PHE A 287 7.67 -11.86 5.33
C PHE A 287 8.52 -10.65 4.95
N ILE A 288 9.81 -10.72 5.19
CA ILE A 288 10.79 -9.69 4.81
C ILE A 288 11.78 -10.33 3.86
N ILE A 289 11.87 -9.80 2.65
CA ILE A 289 12.72 -10.32 1.59
C ILE A 289 13.83 -9.30 1.34
N ASN A 290 15.09 -9.76 1.38
CA ASN A 290 16.24 -8.99 0.94
C ASN A 290 16.83 -9.65 -0.30
N GLU A 291 16.61 -9.07 -1.48
CA GLU A 291 17.08 -9.65 -2.75
C GLU A 291 18.62 -9.76 -2.86
N LYS A 292 19.38 -8.91 -2.13
CA LYS A 292 20.84 -8.92 -2.16
C LYS A 292 21.44 -10.09 -1.37
N GLU A 293 20.71 -10.57 -0.38
CA GLU A 293 21.21 -11.59 0.54
C GLU A 293 20.69 -13.00 0.22
N ASN A 294 19.79 -13.16 -0.75
CA ASN A 294 19.05 -14.40 -1.04
C ASN A 294 18.38 -15.02 0.21
N ASN A 295 18.05 -14.20 1.21
CA ASN A 295 17.48 -14.61 2.48
C ASN A 295 15.99 -14.15 2.55
N VAL A 296 15.16 -15.05 3.08
CA VAL A 296 13.76 -14.82 3.41
C VAL A 296 13.56 -14.97 4.91
#